data_63b0caffdc363bdf09eb6893b8d42dc1
#
_entry.id   63b0caffdc363bdf09eb6893b8d42dc1
#
_cell.length_a   1.000
_cell.length_b   1.000
_cell.length_c   1.000
_cell.angle_alpha   90.00
_cell.angle_beta   90.00
_cell.angle_gamma   90.00
#
_symmetry.space_group_name_H-M   'P 1'
#
loop_
_entity.id
_entity.type
_entity.pdbx_description
1 polymer ?
#
loop_
_entity_poly.entity_id
_entity_poly.type
_entity_poly.pdbx_seq_one_letter_code
_entity_poly.pdbx_strand_id
1 'polypeptide(L)'
;SYAAGKGEQEETEYVTQDSDGSVSEITVSDCLKNVGKNDVKDKSNLTNIENTKGDETYEQGEGDAITWKGNGEDIYYEGETSDKPPISVSFTYQLDGKEMNAEDLAGKSGKLTITAEYKNEATYKDSLNGKEEELYVPFLMASVVVLPQDHFENVEVSQGKLVKEGDDQIAIAYAVPGLTKSLNLSG
;
A
#
# COMPACT_ATOMS: atom_id res chain seq x y z
N SER A 1 10.12 8.64 0.01
CA SER A 1 11.47 8.92 0.55
C SER A 1 12.55 8.37 -0.38
N TYR A 2 13.72 9.01 -0.41
CA TYR A 2 14.87 8.58 -1.21
C TYR A 2 16.09 8.44 -0.32
N ALA A 3 16.65 7.24 -0.21
CA ALA A 3 17.93 7.04 0.42
C ALA A 3 19.07 7.46 -0.53
N ALA A 4 19.89 8.42 -0.13
CA ALA A 4 21.09 8.82 -0.85
C ALA A 4 22.31 8.13 -0.23
N GLY A 5 22.61 6.90 -0.64
CA GLY A 5 23.77 6.11 -0.14
C GLY A 5 23.83 4.73 -0.79
N LYS A 6 24.81 3.92 -0.39
CA LYS A 6 25.04 2.57 -0.93
C LYS A 6 24.06 1.51 -0.38
N GLY A 7 22.90 1.90 0.15
CA GLY A 7 21.90 1.00 0.71
C GLY A 7 20.71 0.79 -0.23
N GLU A 8 19.98 -0.29 -0.02
CA GLU A 8 18.68 -0.55 -0.63
C GLU A 8 17.58 -0.04 0.29
N GLN A 9 16.50 0.51 -0.29
CA GLN A 9 15.32 0.94 0.43
C GLN A 9 14.10 0.15 -0.04
N GLU A 10 13.32 -0.31 0.92
CA GLU A 10 11.97 -0.85 0.69
C GLU A 10 10.96 0.03 1.40
N GLU A 11 9.92 0.41 0.69
CA GLU A 11 8.84 1.24 1.21
C GLU A 11 7.50 0.53 1.04
N THR A 12 6.69 0.55 2.10
CA THR A 12 5.32 0.05 2.10
C THR A 12 4.41 1.13 2.64
N GLU A 13 3.35 1.44 1.92
CA GLU A 13 2.31 2.35 2.39
C GLU A 13 1.07 1.58 2.85
N TYR A 14 0.59 1.92 4.04
CA TYR A 14 -0.64 1.40 4.62
C TYR A 14 -1.70 2.49 4.60
N VAL A 15 -2.76 2.27 3.85
CA VAL A 15 -3.86 3.22 3.70
C VAL A 15 -5.08 2.66 4.39
N THR A 16 -5.59 3.38 5.40
CA THR A 16 -6.88 3.06 6.02
C THR A 16 -7.97 3.85 5.30
N GLN A 17 -8.91 3.12 4.73
CA GLN A 17 -9.96 3.65 3.88
C GLN A 17 -11.33 3.21 4.38
N ASP A 18 -12.27 4.13 4.45
CA ASP A 18 -13.66 3.84 4.76
C ASP A 18 -14.39 3.21 3.56
N SER A 19 -15.55 2.62 3.81
CA SER A 19 -16.33 1.93 2.77
C SER A 19 -16.78 2.83 1.63
N ASP A 20 -16.85 4.14 1.86
CA ASP A 20 -17.16 5.16 0.84
C ASP A 20 -15.97 5.60 -0.01
N GLY A 21 -14.77 5.08 0.29
CA GLY A 21 -13.52 5.40 -0.39
C GLY A 21 -12.72 6.55 0.22
N SER A 22 -13.22 7.19 1.28
CA SER A 22 -12.48 8.24 1.97
C SER A 22 -11.29 7.68 2.74
N VAL A 23 -10.14 8.35 2.67
CA VAL A 23 -8.90 7.95 3.33
C VAL A 23 -8.80 8.65 4.67
N SER A 24 -8.68 7.88 5.75
CA SER A 24 -8.57 8.40 7.11
C SER A 24 -7.13 8.49 7.61
N GLU A 25 -6.27 7.59 7.18
CA GLU A 25 -4.88 7.51 7.63
C GLU A 25 -3.99 6.91 6.55
N ILE A 26 -2.77 7.43 6.44
CA ILE A 26 -1.71 6.86 5.61
C ILE A 26 -0.46 6.72 6.46
N THR A 27 -0.03 5.48 6.69
CA THR A 27 1.22 5.14 7.37
C THR A 27 2.22 4.61 6.35
N VAL A 28 3.43 5.15 6.37
CA VAL A 28 4.53 4.70 5.51
C VAL A 28 5.54 3.95 6.36
N SER A 29 5.82 2.72 5.98
CA SER A 29 6.86 1.88 6.58
C SER A 29 8.04 1.77 5.64
N ASP A 30 9.19 2.18 6.11
CA ASP A 30 10.45 2.16 5.38
C ASP A 30 11.46 1.19 6.01
N CYS A 31 12.20 0.51 5.16
CA CYS A 31 13.34 -0.31 5.55
C CYS A 31 14.56 0.13 4.77
N LEU A 32 15.58 0.62 5.47
CA LEU A 32 16.89 0.90 4.92
C LEU A 32 17.77 -0.32 5.10
N LYS A 33 18.09 -1.01 4.02
CA LYS A 33 18.87 -2.23 4.01
C LYS A 33 20.34 -1.97 3.75
N ASN A 34 21.17 -2.91 4.19
CA ASN A 34 22.62 -2.88 3.97
C ASN A 34 23.29 -1.60 4.51
N VAL A 35 22.74 -1.09 5.61
CA VAL A 35 23.28 0.08 6.30
C VAL A 35 24.61 -0.31 6.95
N GLY A 36 25.69 0.39 6.58
CA GLY A 36 26.98 0.25 7.25
C GLY A 36 27.00 0.94 8.62
N LYS A 37 28.18 1.04 9.22
CA LYS A 37 28.37 1.79 10.46
C LYS A 37 28.39 3.32 10.29
N ASN A 38 28.23 3.79 9.05
CA ASN A 38 28.18 5.21 8.71
C ASN A 38 26.74 5.71 8.77
N ASP A 39 26.62 7.00 8.98
CA ASP A 39 25.32 7.66 8.93
C ASP A 39 24.69 7.56 7.54
N VAL A 40 23.37 7.39 7.49
CA VAL A 40 22.59 7.28 6.25
C VAL A 40 21.74 8.51 6.08
N LYS A 41 21.94 9.23 4.99
CA LYS A 41 21.11 10.37 4.60
C LYS A 41 19.89 9.90 3.83
N ASP A 42 18.74 10.38 4.24
CA ASP A 42 17.46 10.10 3.60
C ASP A 42 16.66 11.39 3.46
N LYS A 43 15.61 11.34 2.66
CA LYS A 43 14.59 12.40 2.60
C LYS A 43 13.25 11.82 2.99
N SER A 44 12.61 12.43 3.97
CA SER A 44 11.30 12.01 4.42
C SER A 44 10.42 13.20 4.74
N ASN A 45 9.26 13.25 4.11
CA ASN A 45 8.20 14.21 4.44
C ASN A 45 7.23 13.65 5.49
N LEU A 46 7.57 12.53 6.11
CA LEU A 46 6.76 11.89 7.13
C LEU A 46 6.79 12.68 8.44
N THR A 47 5.70 12.60 9.16
CA THR A 47 5.57 13.10 10.54
C THR A 47 5.50 11.93 11.51
N ASN A 48 5.78 12.17 12.78
CA ASN A 48 5.75 11.15 13.83
C ASN A 48 6.58 9.91 13.48
N ILE A 49 7.82 10.15 13.06
CA ILE A 49 8.75 9.08 12.65
C ILE A 49 9.20 8.29 13.86
N GLU A 50 9.02 6.98 13.84
CA GLU A 50 9.43 6.05 14.87
C GLU A 50 10.27 4.90 14.29
N ASN A 51 11.35 4.54 14.98
CA ASN A 51 12.08 3.31 14.71
C ASN A 51 11.27 2.13 15.25
N THR A 52 10.96 1.15 14.41
CA THR A 52 10.08 0.03 14.78
C THR A 52 10.80 -1.24 15.20
N LYS A 53 12.11 -1.34 14.98
CA LYS A 53 12.87 -2.57 15.26
C LYS A 53 14.27 -2.40 15.84
N GLY A 54 14.67 -1.23 16.24
CA GLY A 54 16.02 -1.01 16.72
C GLY A 54 16.11 0.22 17.60
N ASP A 55 17.33 0.56 17.97
CA ASP A 55 17.63 1.72 18.80
C ASP A 55 18.29 2.86 18.02
N GLU A 56 18.41 2.72 16.70
CA GLU A 56 18.98 3.74 15.84
C GLU A 56 18.14 5.01 15.93
N THR A 57 18.84 6.12 16.05
CA THR A 57 18.23 7.46 16.09
C THR A 57 18.51 8.22 14.81
N TYR A 58 17.76 9.27 14.57
CA TYR A 58 17.96 10.16 13.44
C TYR A 58 18.06 11.61 13.87
N GLU A 59 18.69 12.42 13.03
CA GLU A 59 18.72 13.86 13.14
C GLU A 59 17.93 14.50 12.00
N GLN A 60 17.08 15.47 12.35
CA GLN A 60 16.35 16.26 11.36
C GLN A 60 17.28 17.32 10.77
N GLY A 61 17.34 17.38 9.43
CA GLY A 61 18.03 18.42 8.69
C GLY A 61 17.08 19.51 8.20
N GLU A 62 17.50 20.23 7.18
CA GLU A 62 16.64 21.23 6.53
C GLU A 62 15.59 20.57 5.64
N GLY A 63 14.36 21.08 5.67
CA GLY A 63 13.24 20.54 4.89
C GLY A 63 12.95 19.10 5.23
N ASP A 64 12.95 18.23 4.24
CA ASP A 64 12.65 16.80 4.37
C ASP A 64 13.90 15.94 4.64
N ALA A 65 15.06 16.55 4.87
CA ALA A 65 16.28 15.81 5.10
C ALA A 65 16.32 15.20 6.51
N ILE A 66 16.63 13.92 6.58
CA ILE A 66 16.89 13.20 7.82
C ILE A 66 18.19 12.42 7.71
N THR A 67 18.90 12.23 8.82
CA THR A 67 20.13 11.44 8.86
C THR A 67 20.01 10.40 9.95
N TRP A 68 19.98 9.14 9.57
CA TRP A 68 19.98 8.01 10.48
C TRP A 68 21.41 7.67 10.94
N LYS A 69 21.56 7.38 12.22
CA LYS A 69 22.82 6.90 12.77
C LYS A 69 22.98 5.41 12.49
N GLY A 70 23.90 5.06 11.61
CA GLY A 70 24.16 3.67 11.24
C GLY A 70 24.93 2.91 12.32
N ASN A 71 24.55 1.65 12.57
CA ASN A 71 25.24 0.74 13.48
C ASN A 71 25.64 -0.60 12.83
N GLY A 72 25.37 -0.74 11.54
CA GLY A 72 25.64 -1.94 10.75
C GLY A 72 24.45 -2.87 10.56
N GLU A 73 23.29 -2.51 11.08
CA GLU A 73 22.04 -3.24 10.95
C GLU A 73 21.05 -2.49 10.05
N ASP A 74 20.05 -3.20 9.53
CA ASP A 74 18.97 -2.58 8.76
C ASP A 74 18.12 -1.69 9.68
N ILE A 75 17.68 -0.54 9.14
CA ILE A 75 16.87 0.42 9.87
C ILE A 75 15.44 0.31 9.39
N TYR A 76 14.51 0.08 10.33
CA TYR A 76 13.08 0.01 10.08
C TYR A 76 12.38 1.17 10.78
N TYR A 77 11.73 2.01 10.03
CA TYR A 77 10.98 3.12 10.60
C TYR A 77 9.62 3.31 9.95
N GLU A 78 8.71 3.91 10.66
CA GLU A 78 7.38 4.28 10.22
C GLU A 78 7.12 5.76 10.48
N GLY A 79 6.24 6.33 9.68
CA GLY A 79 5.75 7.69 9.86
C GLY A 79 4.41 7.88 9.17
N GLU A 80 3.80 9.01 9.41
CA GLU A 80 2.50 9.40 8.86
C GLU A 80 2.67 10.41 7.74
N THR A 81 1.79 10.37 6.76
CA THR A 81 1.72 11.39 5.71
C THR A 81 0.26 11.72 5.37
N SER A 82 0.03 12.94 4.92
CA SER A 82 -1.23 13.36 4.32
C SER A 82 -1.23 13.26 2.79
N ASP A 83 -0.07 12.96 2.20
CA ASP A 83 0.08 12.83 0.75
C ASP A 83 -0.53 11.51 0.29
N LYS A 84 -1.56 11.59 -0.53
CA LYS A 84 -2.18 10.40 -1.11
C LYS A 84 -1.24 9.75 -2.11
N PRO A 85 -1.10 8.40 -2.09
CA PRO A 85 -0.33 7.71 -3.11
C PRO A 85 -0.96 7.91 -4.50
N PRO A 86 -0.16 7.83 -5.58
CA PRO A 86 -0.67 7.95 -6.95
C PRO A 86 -1.47 6.72 -7.41
N ILE A 87 -1.76 5.83 -6.48
CA ILE A 87 -2.59 4.65 -6.66
C ILE A 87 -3.80 4.80 -5.77
N SER A 88 -4.97 4.57 -6.32
CA SER A 88 -6.21 4.54 -5.56
C SER A 88 -6.90 3.20 -5.69
N VAL A 89 -7.70 2.86 -4.69
CA VAL A 89 -8.60 1.72 -4.72
C VAL A 89 -10.01 2.21 -4.45
N SER A 90 -10.95 1.74 -5.24
CA SER A 90 -12.38 1.94 -5.01
C SER A 90 -13.07 0.59 -4.88
N PHE A 91 -14.12 0.53 -4.06
CA PHE A 91 -14.91 -0.68 -3.84
C PHE A 91 -16.29 -0.48 -4.41
N THR A 92 -16.76 -1.48 -5.15
CA THR A 92 -18.16 -1.59 -5.57
C THR A 92 -18.79 -2.79 -4.90
N TYR A 93 -20.07 -2.68 -4.61
CA TYR A 93 -20.83 -3.68 -3.87
C TYR A 93 -22.04 -4.12 -4.68
N GLN A 94 -22.25 -5.42 -4.77
CA GLN A 94 -23.44 -5.99 -5.39
C GLN A 94 -24.08 -6.98 -4.42
N LEU A 95 -25.37 -6.87 -4.21
CA LEU A 95 -26.16 -7.86 -3.49
C LEU A 95 -27.10 -8.57 -4.47
N ASP A 96 -26.94 -9.89 -4.58
CA ASP A 96 -27.67 -10.72 -5.57
C ASP A 96 -27.57 -10.20 -7.00
N GLY A 97 -26.38 -9.69 -7.37
CA GLY A 97 -26.10 -9.15 -8.70
C GLY A 97 -26.57 -7.69 -8.93
N LYS A 98 -27.18 -7.07 -7.93
CA LYS A 98 -27.63 -5.68 -8.01
C LYS A 98 -26.67 -4.76 -7.25
N GLU A 99 -26.16 -3.77 -7.95
CA GLU A 99 -25.28 -2.77 -7.34
C GLU A 99 -26.02 -1.95 -6.26
N MET A 100 -25.33 -1.71 -5.16
CA MET A 100 -25.81 -0.84 -4.08
C MET A 100 -24.66 -0.22 -3.30
N ASN A 101 -24.94 0.85 -2.58
CA ASN A 101 -23.98 1.51 -1.72
C ASN A 101 -23.72 0.67 -0.47
N ALA A 102 -22.52 0.78 0.09
CA ALA A 102 -22.14 0.03 1.30
C ALA A 102 -23.10 0.28 2.49
N GLU A 103 -23.52 1.52 2.66
CA GLU A 103 -24.44 1.94 3.73
C GLU A 103 -25.84 1.31 3.61
N ASP A 104 -26.26 0.96 2.39
CA ASP A 104 -27.56 0.34 2.12
C ASP A 104 -27.54 -1.19 2.36
N LEU A 105 -26.38 -1.77 2.61
CA LEU A 105 -26.23 -3.21 2.85
C LEU A 105 -26.65 -3.63 4.27
N ALA A 106 -26.68 -2.72 5.22
CA ALA A 106 -27.00 -3.01 6.59
C ALA A 106 -28.40 -3.65 6.75
N GLY A 107 -28.46 -4.78 7.44
CA GLY A 107 -29.70 -5.54 7.69
C GLY A 107 -30.23 -6.32 6.48
N LYS A 108 -29.50 -6.38 5.37
CA LYS A 108 -29.85 -7.19 4.20
C LYS A 108 -29.14 -8.52 4.20
N SER A 109 -29.75 -9.49 3.55
CA SER A 109 -29.21 -10.84 3.36
C SER A 109 -29.19 -11.18 1.88
N GLY A 110 -28.20 -11.96 1.46
CA GLY A 110 -28.04 -12.40 0.10
C GLY A 110 -26.58 -12.66 -0.24
N LYS A 111 -26.30 -12.88 -1.53
CA LYS A 111 -24.93 -13.03 -2.03
C LYS A 111 -24.31 -11.65 -2.24
N LEU A 112 -23.35 -11.30 -1.38
CA LEU A 112 -22.59 -10.07 -1.50
C LEU A 112 -21.32 -10.29 -2.33
N THR A 113 -21.13 -9.44 -3.35
CA THR A 113 -19.91 -9.36 -4.13
C THR A 113 -19.25 -8.01 -3.90
N ILE A 114 -18.03 -8.01 -3.41
CA ILE A 114 -17.21 -6.83 -3.22
C ILE A 114 -16.10 -6.84 -4.28
N THR A 115 -16.04 -5.80 -5.09
CA THR A 115 -15.03 -5.66 -6.14
C THR A 115 -14.12 -4.49 -5.80
N ALA A 116 -12.81 -4.75 -5.74
CA ALA A 116 -11.81 -3.71 -5.62
C ALA A 116 -11.27 -3.33 -6.99
N GLU A 117 -11.35 -2.04 -7.32
CA GLU A 117 -10.80 -1.47 -8.54
C GLU A 117 -9.61 -0.59 -8.20
N TYR A 118 -8.49 -0.86 -8.85
CA TYR A 118 -7.23 -0.13 -8.63
C TYR A 118 -6.95 0.80 -9.81
N LYS A 119 -6.60 2.04 -9.49
CA LYS A 119 -6.18 3.03 -10.47
C LYS A 119 -4.75 3.47 -10.17
N ASN A 120 -3.84 3.20 -11.09
CA ASN A 120 -2.45 3.63 -11.00
C ASN A 120 -2.23 4.85 -11.90
N GLU A 121 -1.93 6.00 -11.30
CA GLU A 121 -1.62 7.26 -11.99
C GLU A 121 -0.12 7.57 -11.99
N ALA A 122 0.71 6.70 -11.40
CA ALA A 122 2.14 6.86 -11.38
C ALA A 122 2.75 6.42 -12.71
N THR A 123 3.18 7.37 -13.50
CA THR A 123 3.84 7.14 -14.79
C THR A 123 5.25 7.75 -14.81
N TYR A 124 6.10 7.21 -15.66
CA TYR A 124 7.41 7.77 -15.98
C TYR A 124 7.68 7.63 -17.47
N LYS A 125 8.56 8.47 -17.96
CA LYS A 125 8.98 8.43 -19.36
C LYS A 125 10.30 7.70 -19.50
N ASP A 126 10.37 6.78 -20.44
CA ASP A 126 11.59 6.06 -20.78
C ASP A 126 11.74 5.98 -22.30
N SER A 127 12.96 5.80 -22.75
CA SER A 127 13.26 5.65 -24.18
C SER A 127 13.44 4.17 -24.51
N LEU A 128 12.43 3.59 -25.15
CA LEU A 128 12.48 2.25 -25.69
C LEU A 128 12.70 2.29 -27.20
N ASN A 129 13.79 1.67 -27.66
CA ASN A 129 14.14 1.63 -29.09
C ASN A 129 14.19 3.00 -29.78
N GLY A 130 14.65 4.03 -29.05
CA GLY A 130 14.77 5.40 -29.57
C GLY A 130 13.45 6.19 -29.64
N LYS A 131 12.38 5.65 -29.09
CA LYS A 131 11.09 6.35 -28.90
C LYS A 131 10.84 6.58 -27.43
N GLU A 132 10.42 7.81 -27.09
CA GLU A 132 9.96 8.15 -25.76
C GLU A 132 8.58 7.54 -25.54
N GLU A 133 8.43 6.72 -24.50
CA GLU A 133 7.19 6.09 -24.12
C GLU A 133 6.88 6.39 -22.67
N GLU A 134 5.60 6.54 -22.36
CA GLU A 134 5.09 6.70 -21.00
C GLU A 134 4.71 5.34 -20.44
N LEU A 135 5.39 4.96 -19.37
CA LEU A 135 5.22 3.68 -18.70
C LEU A 135 4.61 3.88 -17.31
N TYR A 136 3.91 2.86 -16.81
CA TYR A 136 3.42 2.88 -15.43
C TYR A 136 4.48 2.37 -14.48
N VAL A 137 4.59 3.03 -13.30
CA VAL A 137 5.38 2.53 -12.19
C VAL A 137 4.67 1.29 -11.62
N PRO A 138 5.30 0.11 -11.57
CA PRO A 138 4.66 -1.08 -11.03
C PRO A 138 4.58 -1.01 -9.50
N PHE A 139 3.41 -1.34 -8.96
CA PHE A 139 3.17 -1.47 -7.53
C PHE A 139 2.51 -2.81 -7.23
N LEU A 140 2.91 -3.44 -6.15
CA LEU A 140 2.17 -4.55 -5.58
C LEU A 140 1.16 -4.00 -4.58
N MET A 141 -0.12 -4.25 -4.83
CA MET A 141 -1.23 -3.83 -3.99
C MET A 141 -1.85 -5.02 -3.28
N ALA A 142 -2.16 -4.84 -2.02
CA ALA A 142 -2.96 -5.78 -1.25
C ALA A 142 -4.13 -5.04 -0.60
N SER A 143 -5.35 -5.51 -0.82
CA SER A 143 -6.54 -5.01 -0.13
C SER A 143 -6.96 -6.02 0.92
N VAL A 144 -7.19 -5.55 2.12
CA VAL A 144 -7.58 -6.37 3.27
C VAL A 144 -8.98 -5.98 3.73
N VAL A 145 -9.87 -6.95 3.78
CA VAL A 145 -11.25 -6.76 4.28
C VAL A 145 -11.48 -7.74 5.42
N VAL A 146 -11.91 -7.22 6.56
CA VAL A 146 -12.26 -8.03 7.74
C VAL A 146 -13.76 -8.33 7.72
N LEU A 147 -14.10 -9.62 7.74
CA LEU A 147 -15.46 -10.12 7.64
C LEU A 147 -15.79 -10.97 8.88
N PRO A 148 -16.60 -10.47 9.83
CA PRO A 148 -17.03 -11.26 10.99
C PRO A 148 -17.79 -12.53 10.57
N GLN A 149 -17.47 -13.69 11.18
CA GLN A 149 -18.06 -14.98 10.81
C GLN A 149 -19.55 -15.09 11.14
N ASP A 150 -20.04 -14.32 12.09
CA ASP A 150 -21.44 -14.28 12.47
C ASP A 150 -22.35 -13.59 11.44
N HIS A 151 -21.74 -12.85 10.50
CA HIS A 151 -22.45 -12.12 9.45
C HIS A 151 -22.13 -12.61 8.02
N PHE A 152 -20.99 -13.29 7.84
CA PHE A 152 -20.54 -13.72 6.51
C PHE A 152 -20.20 -15.21 6.49
N GLU A 153 -20.83 -15.93 5.59
CA GLU A 153 -20.58 -17.35 5.35
C GLU A 153 -20.09 -17.58 3.91
N ASN A 154 -19.41 -18.69 3.71
CA ASN A 154 -18.96 -19.14 2.37
C ASN A 154 -18.17 -18.08 1.59
N VAL A 155 -17.23 -17.41 2.27
CA VAL A 155 -16.41 -16.38 1.68
C VAL A 155 -15.40 -16.99 0.70
N GLU A 156 -15.33 -16.42 -0.49
CA GLU A 156 -14.35 -16.76 -1.52
C GLU A 156 -13.59 -15.49 -1.95
N VAL A 157 -12.31 -15.63 -2.25
CA VAL A 157 -11.45 -14.53 -2.70
C VAL A 157 -10.83 -14.89 -4.04
N SER A 158 -11.08 -14.06 -5.07
CA SER A 158 -10.39 -14.16 -6.36
C SER A 158 -9.03 -13.47 -6.26
N GLN A 159 -7.97 -14.08 -6.80
CA GLN A 159 -6.62 -13.51 -6.82
C GLN A 159 -6.13 -13.06 -5.43
N GLY A 160 -6.26 -13.94 -4.46
CA GLY A 160 -5.88 -13.64 -3.09
C GLY A 160 -5.98 -14.85 -2.19
N LYS A 161 -6.18 -14.60 -0.91
CA LYS A 161 -6.37 -15.65 0.08
C LYS A 161 -7.34 -15.23 1.17
N LEU A 162 -7.93 -16.24 1.82
CA LEU A 162 -8.75 -16.09 3.00
C LEU A 162 -8.00 -16.65 4.21
N VAL A 163 -7.90 -15.85 5.26
CA VAL A 163 -7.30 -16.23 6.54
C VAL A 163 -8.36 -16.15 7.62
N LYS A 164 -8.42 -17.13 8.52
CA LYS A 164 -9.27 -17.09 9.69
C LYS A 164 -8.45 -16.68 10.91
N GLU A 165 -8.92 -15.69 11.63
CA GLU A 165 -8.30 -15.18 12.85
C GLU A 165 -9.39 -14.94 13.92
N GLY A 166 -9.45 -15.82 14.92
CA GLY A 166 -10.52 -15.79 15.92
C GLY A 166 -11.90 -15.94 15.26
N ASP A 167 -12.78 -14.98 15.54
CA ASP A 167 -14.15 -14.95 15.02
C ASP A 167 -14.26 -14.16 13.69
N ASP A 168 -13.13 -13.76 13.11
CA ASP A 168 -13.07 -13.02 11.87
C ASP A 168 -12.51 -13.85 10.72
N GLN A 169 -12.96 -13.52 9.52
CA GLN A 169 -12.35 -13.93 8.27
C GLN A 169 -11.68 -12.71 7.64
N ILE A 170 -10.43 -12.87 7.26
CA ILE A 170 -9.64 -11.80 6.64
C ILE A 170 -9.46 -12.16 5.17
N ALA A 171 -10.14 -11.42 4.31
CA ALA A 171 -10.00 -11.54 2.87
C ALA A 171 -8.86 -10.62 2.39
N ILE A 172 -7.87 -11.18 1.72
CA ILE A 172 -6.71 -10.46 1.18
C ILE A 172 -6.70 -10.66 -0.33
N ALA A 173 -6.86 -9.57 -1.07
CA ALA A 173 -6.80 -9.58 -2.53
C ALA A 173 -5.53 -8.85 -3.02
N TYR A 174 -4.83 -9.45 -3.98
CA TYR A 174 -3.60 -8.91 -4.55
C TYR A 174 -3.84 -8.38 -5.96
N ALA A 175 -3.17 -7.28 -6.30
CA ALA A 175 -3.14 -6.74 -7.64
C ALA A 175 -1.82 -6.04 -7.94
N VAL A 176 -1.46 -5.98 -9.22
CA VAL A 176 -0.33 -5.19 -9.72
C VAL A 176 -0.86 -4.24 -10.79
N PRO A 177 -1.49 -3.11 -10.38
CA PRO A 177 -2.12 -2.20 -11.31
C PRO A 177 -1.11 -1.56 -12.26
N GLY A 178 -1.46 -1.51 -13.56
CA GLY A 178 -0.61 -0.98 -14.63
C GLY A 178 0.36 -1.98 -15.25
N LEU A 179 0.57 -3.16 -14.63
CA LEU A 179 1.52 -4.15 -15.15
C LEU A 179 1.10 -4.71 -16.50
N THR A 180 -0.17 -5.05 -16.68
CA THR A 180 -0.71 -5.56 -17.95
C THR A 180 -0.49 -4.59 -19.11
N LYS A 181 -0.71 -3.30 -18.86
CA LYS A 181 -0.48 -2.26 -19.88
C LYS A 181 0.99 -2.07 -20.17
N SER A 182 1.85 -2.06 -19.14
CA SER A 182 3.30 -1.90 -19.31
C SER A 182 3.96 -3.08 -20.03
N LEU A 183 3.45 -4.29 -19.80
CA LEU A 183 3.94 -5.52 -20.44
C LEU A 183 3.13 -5.91 -21.69
N ASN A 184 2.14 -5.12 -22.08
CA ASN A 184 1.23 -5.42 -23.19
C ASN A 184 0.58 -6.80 -23.09
N LEU A 185 0.23 -7.20 -21.87
CA LEU A 185 -0.47 -8.46 -21.59
C LEU A 185 -1.97 -8.26 -21.70
N SER A 186 -2.66 -9.23 -22.29
CA SER A 186 -4.12 -9.29 -22.26
C SER A 186 -4.60 -9.80 -20.90
N GLY A 187 -5.40 -9.05 -20.21
CA GLY A 187 -5.93 -9.41 -18.91
C GLY A 187 -7.39 -9.08 -18.75
#